data_f2f798ef9c88f85e45f192ab05e20b7e
#
_entry.id   f2f798ef9c88f85e45f192ab05e20b7e
#
_cell.length_a   1.000
_cell.length_b   1.000
_cell.length_c   1.000
_cell.angle_alpha   90.00
_cell.angle_beta   90.00
_cell.angle_gamma   90.00
#
_symmetry.space_group_name_H-M   'P 1'
#
loop_
_entity.id
_entity.type
_entity.pdbx_description
1 polymer ?
#
loop_
_entity_poly.entity_id
_entity_poly.type
_entity_poly.pdbx_seq_one_letter_code
_entity_poly.pdbx_strand_id
1 'polypeptide(L)'
;NISLNVIPHIDVFMDDGSTKEEWKMVVETKKILDPRIKVHATCVRVPTFIGHAEAINLELEQPLDEHEARRVLAAAPGILVVDRREPGGYVTPQEVTGQDAVFVSRVRSDPTVENGLALWVVSDNLRKGAALNAIQIAEELIKGYI
;
A
#
# COMPACT_ATOMS: atom_id res chain seq x y z
N ASN A 1 23.91 -1.11 9.62
CA ASN A 1 23.55 0.28 9.91
C ASN A 1 22.61 0.79 8.81
N ILE A 2 21.41 1.26 9.20
CA ILE A 2 20.41 1.78 8.27
C ILE A 2 20.62 3.26 7.91
N SER A 3 21.44 3.98 8.66
CA SER A 3 21.69 5.39 8.39
C SER A 3 22.26 5.57 6.97
N LEU A 4 21.56 6.36 6.16
CA LEU A 4 21.90 6.60 4.74
C LEU A 4 22.01 5.33 3.89
N ASN A 5 21.25 4.29 4.25
CA ASN A 5 21.28 3.00 3.57
C ASN A 5 19.88 2.43 3.38
N VAL A 6 19.77 1.44 2.49
CA VAL A 6 18.54 0.67 2.21
C VAL A 6 18.85 -0.80 2.43
N ILE A 7 18.01 -1.50 3.20
CA ILE A 7 18.26 -2.89 3.57
C ILE A 7 17.10 -3.75 3.05
N PRO A 8 17.31 -4.59 2.02
CA PRO A 8 16.26 -5.45 1.43
C PRO A 8 16.02 -6.70 2.28
N HIS A 9 15.66 -6.50 3.55
CA HIS A 9 15.47 -7.57 4.51
C HIS A 9 14.62 -7.09 5.70
N ILE A 10 13.49 -7.74 5.92
CA ILE A 10 12.63 -7.54 7.09
C ILE A 10 12.21 -8.90 7.64
N ASP A 11 12.45 -9.14 8.95
CA ASP A 11 12.19 -10.41 9.64
C ASP A 11 13.14 -11.55 9.17
N VAL A 12 12.90 -12.80 9.54
CA VAL A 12 13.75 -13.95 9.27
C VAL A 12 13.59 -14.45 7.83
N PHE A 13 14.66 -15.00 7.27
CA PHE A 13 14.58 -15.70 5.99
C PHE A 13 13.89 -17.05 6.13
N MET A 14 13.11 -17.39 5.11
CA MET A 14 12.45 -18.66 4.95
C MET A 14 13.22 -19.55 3.94
N ASP A 15 12.87 -20.84 3.87
CA ASP A 15 13.59 -21.82 3.05
C ASP A 15 13.54 -21.53 1.53
N ASP A 16 12.51 -20.80 1.08
CA ASP A 16 12.34 -20.41 -0.32
C ASP A 16 13.11 -19.12 -0.70
N GLY A 17 13.84 -18.53 0.26
CA GLY A 17 14.60 -17.31 0.07
C GLY A 17 13.80 -16.02 0.30
N SER A 18 12.48 -16.10 0.51
CA SER A 18 11.67 -14.97 0.95
C SER A 18 11.91 -14.67 2.44
N THR A 19 11.48 -13.50 2.89
CA THR A 19 11.41 -13.20 4.32
C THR A 19 10.00 -13.49 4.85
N LYS A 20 9.88 -13.67 6.16
CA LYS A 20 8.59 -13.86 6.81
C LYS A 20 7.67 -12.67 6.60
N GLU A 21 8.19 -11.46 6.50
CA GLU A 21 7.38 -10.27 6.19
C GLU A 21 6.82 -10.33 4.76
N GLU A 22 7.62 -10.74 3.78
CA GLU A 22 7.17 -10.94 2.40
C GLU A 22 6.10 -12.04 2.30
N TRP A 23 6.29 -13.14 3.02
CA TRP A 23 5.29 -14.20 3.14
C TRP A 23 3.98 -13.68 3.76
N LYS A 24 4.05 -12.83 4.78
CA LYS A 24 2.85 -12.19 5.37
C LYS A 24 2.10 -11.35 4.33
N MET A 25 2.79 -10.54 3.54
CA MET A 25 2.17 -9.76 2.47
C MET A 25 1.35 -10.65 1.53
N VAL A 26 1.88 -11.81 1.14
CA VAL A 26 1.19 -12.78 0.27
C VAL A 26 -0.04 -13.38 0.96
N VAL A 27 0.14 -13.90 2.18
CA VAL A 27 -0.90 -14.67 2.87
C VAL A 27 -2.03 -13.75 3.36
N GLU A 28 -1.69 -12.59 3.90
CA GLU A 28 -2.67 -11.64 4.44
C GLU A 28 -3.50 -11.00 3.32
N THR A 29 -2.89 -10.65 2.19
CA THR A 29 -3.63 -10.16 1.02
C THR A 29 -4.66 -11.19 0.56
N LYS A 30 -4.26 -12.45 0.43
CA LYS A 30 -5.17 -13.53 0.03
C LYS A 30 -6.27 -13.79 1.06
N LYS A 31 -5.96 -13.68 2.34
CA LYS A 31 -6.92 -13.90 3.44
C LYS A 31 -7.94 -12.77 3.55
N ILE A 32 -7.49 -11.52 3.38
CA ILE A 32 -8.31 -10.34 3.63
C ILE A 32 -9.11 -9.93 2.40
N LEU A 33 -8.52 -10.02 1.21
CA LEU A 33 -9.14 -9.58 -0.04
C LEU A 33 -9.71 -10.77 -0.83
N ASP A 34 -8.86 -11.52 -1.52
CA ASP A 34 -9.30 -12.67 -2.34
C ASP A 34 -8.15 -13.69 -2.46
N PRO A 35 -8.40 -14.98 -2.20
CA PRO A 35 -7.39 -16.04 -2.29
C PRO A 35 -6.84 -16.24 -3.72
N ARG A 36 -7.53 -15.74 -4.76
CA ARG A 36 -7.09 -15.82 -6.16
C ARG A 36 -6.02 -14.79 -6.50
N ILE A 37 -5.87 -13.73 -5.72
CA ILE A 37 -4.88 -12.67 -5.98
C ILE A 37 -3.47 -13.26 -5.93
N LYS A 38 -2.72 -13.08 -7.02
CA LYS A 38 -1.30 -13.43 -7.07
C LYS A 38 -0.51 -12.24 -6.54
N VAL A 39 0.36 -12.49 -5.57
CA VAL A 39 1.16 -11.45 -4.91
C VAL A 39 2.61 -11.86 -4.91
N HIS A 40 3.47 -10.92 -5.24
CA HIS A 40 4.90 -11.00 -4.98
C HIS A 40 5.35 -9.71 -4.32
N ALA A 41 6.16 -9.80 -3.28
CA ALA A 41 6.63 -8.65 -2.53
C ALA A 41 8.14 -8.75 -2.27
N THR A 42 8.78 -7.60 -2.23
CA THR A 42 10.12 -7.44 -1.68
C THR A 42 10.06 -6.37 -0.59
N CYS A 43 10.32 -6.76 0.64
CA CYS A 43 10.25 -5.86 1.78
C CYS A 43 11.61 -5.22 2.07
N VAL A 44 11.61 -3.90 2.16
CA VAL A 44 12.84 -3.11 2.28
C VAL A 44 12.72 -2.13 3.45
N ARG A 45 13.76 -2.07 4.29
CA ARG A 45 13.90 -1.00 5.30
C ARG A 45 14.55 0.22 4.68
N VAL A 46 13.93 1.36 4.90
CA VAL A 46 14.46 2.68 4.53
C VAL A 46 14.59 3.57 5.79
N PRO A 47 15.49 4.56 5.81
CA PRO A 47 15.73 5.37 7.00
C PRO A 47 14.68 6.46 7.22
N THR A 48 13.39 6.07 7.23
CA THR A 48 12.28 6.93 7.65
C THR A 48 11.87 6.61 9.09
N PHE A 49 11.44 7.61 9.86
CA PHE A 49 11.03 7.40 11.25
C PHE A 49 9.65 6.75 11.33
N ILE A 50 8.70 7.22 10.56
CA ILE A 50 7.30 6.78 10.53
C ILE A 50 6.85 6.69 9.09
N GLY A 51 5.87 5.84 8.85
CA GLY A 51 5.23 5.66 7.56
C GLY A 51 5.76 4.44 6.79
N HIS A 52 4.83 3.74 6.16
CA HIS A 52 5.11 2.76 5.13
C HIS A 52 4.88 3.40 3.76
N ALA A 53 5.68 3.01 2.79
CA ALA A 53 5.54 3.43 1.41
C ALA A 53 5.68 2.20 0.51
N GLU A 54 4.79 2.10 -0.47
CA GLU A 54 4.67 0.95 -1.35
C GLU A 54 4.61 1.40 -2.81
N ALA A 55 5.50 0.87 -3.63
CA ALA A 55 5.39 0.94 -5.09
C ALA A 55 4.66 -0.32 -5.56
N ILE A 56 3.43 -0.15 -6.02
CA ILE A 56 2.54 -1.26 -6.35
C ILE A 56 2.33 -1.31 -7.87
N ASN A 57 2.54 -2.48 -8.46
CA ASN A 57 2.10 -2.80 -9.81
C ASN A 57 0.92 -3.75 -9.72
N LEU A 58 -0.12 -3.48 -10.47
CA LEU A 58 -1.36 -4.25 -10.54
C LEU A 58 -1.57 -4.74 -11.95
N GLU A 59 -1.97 -6.00 -12.09
CA GLU A 59 -2.57 -6.56 -13.29
C GLU A 59 -4.03 -6.87 -12.99
N LEU A 60 -4.93 -6.19 -13.69
CA LEU A 60 -6.38 -6.25 -13.43
C LEU A 60 -7.05 -7.22 -14.39
N GLU A 61 -8.14 -7.86 -13.96
CA GLU A 61 -8.96 -8.74 -14.82
C GLU A 61 -9.68 -7.95 -15.93
N GLN A 62 -9.95 -6.67 -15.69
CA GLN A 62 -10.65 -5.79 -16.62
C GLN A 62 -9.85 -4.51 -16.83
N PRO A 63 -9.92 -3.89 -18.01
CA PRO A 63 -9.25 -2.64 -18.26
C PRO A 63 -9.80 -1.52 -17.36
N LEU A 64 -8.88 -0.77 -16.76
CA LEU A 64 -9.17 0.41 -15.96
C LEU A 64 -8.13 1.48 -16.30
N ASP A 65 -8.57 2.57 -16.92
CA ASP A 65 -7.65 3.65 -17.21
C ASP A 65 -7.26 4.46 -15.95
N GLU A 66 -6.20 5.22 -16.06
CA GLU A 66 -5.65 5.97 -14.93
C GLU A 66 -6.58 7.08 -14.41
N HIS A 67 -7.46 7.64 -15.23
CA HIS A 67 -8.43 8.66 -14.80
C HIS A 67 -9.54 8.04 -13.99
N GLU A 68 -10.07 6.93 -14.47
CA GLU A 68 -11.08 6.15 -13.76
C GLU A 68 -10.51 5.56 -12.47
N ALA A 69 -9.26 5.06 -12.49
CA ALA A 69 -8.58 4.59 -11.29
C ALA A 69 -8.49 5.69 -10.21
N ARG A 70 -8.09 6.92 -10.58
CA ARG A 70 -8.09 8.06 -9.65
C ARG A 70 -9.49 8.36 -9.11
N ARG A 71 -10.51 8.30 -9.96
CA ARG A 71 -11.89 8.55 -9.56
C ARG A 71 -12.39 7.53 -8.54
N VAL A 72 -12.14 6.25 -8.81
CA VAL A 72 -12.52 5.15 -7.91
C VAL A 72 -11.79 5.28 -6.57
N LEU A 73 -10.48 5.52 -6.59
CA LEU A 73 -9.67 5.70 -5.39
C LEU A 73 -10.11 6.92 -4.58
N ALA A 74 -10.39 8.04 -5.23
CA ALA A 74 -10.84 9.26 -4.54
C ALA A 74 -12.24 9.13 -3.91
N ALA A 75 -13.07 8.21 -4.40
CA ALA A 75 -14.38 7.92 -3.83
C ALA A 75 -14.33 6.89 -2.68
N ALA A 76 -13.20 6.21 -2.49
CA ALA A 76 -13.05 5.19 -1.46
C ALA A 76 -12.85 5.80 -0.06
N PRO A 77 -13.53 5.28 0.98
CA PRO A 77 -13.37 5.76 2.34
C PRO A 77 -11.92 5.64 2.84
N GLY A 78 -11.42 6.71 3.46
CA GLY A 78 -10.09 6.71 4.06
C GLY A 78 -8.91 6.83 3.08
N ILE A 79 -9.19 7.06 1.79
CA ILE A 79 -8.18 7.30 0.77
C ILE A 79 -8.18 8.77 0.34
N LEU A 80 -6.99 9.33 0.21
CA LEU A 80 -6.75 10.65 -0.39
C LEU A 80 -5.82 10.51 -1.59
N VAL A 81 -6.28 10.95 -2.76
CA VAL A 81 -5.48 10.95 -3.99
C VAL A 81 -4.78 12.30 -4.14
N VAL A 82 -3.45 12.29 -4.08
CA VAL A 82 -2.59 13.45 -4.33
C VAL A 82 -1.66 13.09 -5.47
N ASP A 83 -2.08 13.34 -6.69
CA ASP A 83 -1.41 12.83 -7.88
C ASP A 83 -1.35 13.91 -8.98
N ARG A 84 -0.41 14.84 -8.85
CA ARG A 84 -0.10 15.85 -9.86
C ARG A 84 1.21 15.50 -10.56
N ARG A 85 1.27 15.70 -11.87
CA ARG A 85 2.46 15.39 -12.68
C ARG A 85 3.47 16.54 -12.66
N GLU A 86 3.92 16.89 -11.45
CA GLU A 86 4.88 17.95 -11.18
C GLU A 86 5.78 17.59 -9.99
N PRO A 87 6.94 18.24 -9.82
CA PRO A 87 7.76 18.05 -8.62
C PRO A 87 6.96 18.34 -7.33
N GLY A 88 6.98 17.42 -6.38
CA GLY A 88 6.20 17.53 -5.15
C GLY A 88 4.69 17.25 -5.30
N GLY A 89 4.23 16.82 -6.47
CA GLY A 89 2.83 16.44 -6.72
C GLY A 89 2.43 15.06 -6.19
N TYR A 90 3.15 14.53 -5.23
CA TYR A 90 2.97 13.22 -4.59
C TYR A 90 3.22 13.33 -3.09
N VAL A 91 2.87 12.29 -2.34
CA VAL A 91 3.04 12.24 -0.88
C VAL A 91 4.13 11.26 -0.50
N THR A 92 4.96 11.62 0.47
CA THR A 92 6.03 10.78 1.00
C THR A 92 5.78 10.42 2.49
N PRO A 93 6.56 9.52 3.10
CA PRO A 93 6.39 9.18 4.51
C PRO A 93 6.45 10.36 5.49
N GLN A 94 7.12 11.45 5.13
CA GLN A 94 7.20 12.63 6.00
C GLN A 94 5.86 13.35 6.16
N GLU A 95 5.08 13.47 5.08
CA GLU A 95 3.82 14.19 5.08
C GLU A 95 2.68 13.39 5.75
N VAL A 96 2.78 12.05 5.79
CA VAL A 96 1.70 11.22 6.34
C VAL A 96 1.78 11.02 7.85
N THR A 97 2.86 11.42 8.48
CA THR A 97 3.02 11.27 9.94
C THR A 97 1.87 11.97 10.69
N GLY A 98 1.14 11.23 11.51
CA GLY A 98 -0.02 11.70 12.25
C GLY A 98 -1.32 11.77 11.44
N GLN A 99 -1.32 11.38 10.16
CA GLN A 99 -2.51 11.36 9.31
C GLN A 99 -3.24 10.01 9.40
N ASP A 100 -4.57 10.06 9.30
CA ASP A 100 -5.42 8.86 9.38
C ASP A 100 -5.68 8.22 8.01
N ALA A 101 -5.48 8.97 6.95
CA ALA A 101 -5.74 8.52 5.59
C ALA A 101 -4.58 7.69 5.00
N VAL A 102 -4.93 6.86 4.01
CA VAL A 102 -4.00 6.29 3.06
C VAL A 102 -3.89 7.25 1.88
N PHE A 103 -2.67 7.63 1.52
CA PHE A 103 -2.43 8.53 0.40
C PHE A 103 -2.00 7.75 -0.83
N VAL A 104 -2.62 8.05 -1.97
CA VAL A 104 -2.29 7.45 -3.25
C VAL A 104 -1.78 8.53 -4.21
N SER A 105 -0.66 8.23 -4.84
CA SER A 105 0.02 9.10 -5.79
C SER A 105 0.54 8.28 -6.97
N ARG A 106 1.02 8.94 -8.01
CA ARG A 106 1.73 8.31 -9.13
C ARG A 106 0.91 7.24 -9.84
N VAL A 107 -0.40 7.43 -9.93
CA VAL A 107 -1.32 6.55 -10.67
C VAL A 107 -1.03 6.69 -12.17
N ARG A 108 -0.65 5.59 -12.80
CA ARG A 108 -0.29 5.53 -14.21
C ARG A 108 -0.49 4.14 -14.78
N SER A 109 -0.67 4.04 -16.09
CA SER A 109 -0.67 2.76 -16.78
C SER A 109 0.68 2.06 -16.67
N ASP A 110 0.65 0.75 -16.53
CA ASP A 110 1.82 -0.13 -16.65
C ASP A 110 1.73 -0.86 -18.00
N PRO A 111 2.55 -0.48 -18.99
CA PRO A 111 2.50 -1.09 -20.31
C PRO A 111 3.16 -2.47 -20.41
N THR A 112 3.69 -3.00 -19.32
CA THR A 112 4.41 -4.28 -19.31
C THR A 112 3.49 -5.49 -19.16
N VAL A 113 2.24 -5.27 -18.75
CA VAL A 113 1.21 -6.29 -18.61
C VAL A 113 -0.14 -5.79 -19.15
N GLU A 114 -1.02 -6.73 -19.48
CA GLU A 114 -2.39 -6.39 -19.89
C GLU A 114 -3.16 -5.81 -18.69
N ASN A 115 -3.93 -4.74 -18.93
CA ASN A 115 -4.69 -4.03 -17.90
C ASN A 115 -3.84 -3.59 -16.69
N GLY A 116 -2.59 -3.20 -16.94
CA GLY A 116 -1.62 -2.83 -15.93
C GLY A 116 -1.80 -1.43 -15.37
N LEU A 117 -1.70 -1.28 -14.04
CA LEU A 117 -1.60 -0.01 -13.33
C LEU A 117 -0.42 -0.02 -12.37
N ALA A 118 0.21 1.13 -12.20
CA ALA A 118 1.22 1.35 -11.18
C ALA A 118 0.82 2.50 -10.26
N LEU A 119 1.01 2.31 -8.95
CA LEU A 119 0.64 3.25 -7.90
C LEU A 119 1.81 3.48 -6.95
N TRP A 120 1.77 4.60 -6.26
CA TRP A 120 2.56 4.88 -5.07
C TRP A 120 1.60 5.11 -3.91
N VAL A 121 1.71 4.31 -2.84
CA VAL A 121 0.81 4.33 -1.69
C VAL A 121 1.62 4.59 -0.43
N VAL A 122 1.14 5.50 0.42
CA VAL A 122 1.82 5.86 1.67
C VAL A 122 0.80 6.04 2.79
N SER A 123 1.13 5.56 3.98
CA SER A 123 0.31 5.78 5.18
C SER A 123 1.14 5.80 6.45
N ASP A 124 0.59 6.40 7.52
CA ASP A 124 1.14 6.26 8.86
C ASP A 124 0.89 4.84 9.39
N ASN A 125 1.95 4.07 9.49
CA ASN A 125 1.90 2.66 9.89
C ASN A 125 1.54 2.46 11.36
N LEU A 126 1.72 3.45 12.22
CA LEU A 126 1.34 3.39 13.63
C LEU A 126 -0.16 3.67 13.82
N ARG A 127 -0.77 4.41 12.89
CA ARG A 127 -2.20 4.72 12.88
C ARG A 127 -2.98 3.76 11.99
N LYS A 128 -2.93 3.95 10.68
CA LYS A 128 -3.70 3.14 9.71
C LYS A 128 -3.23 1.68 9.65
N GLY A 129 -1.95 1.42 9.84
CA GLY A 129 -1.41 0.06 9.89
C GLY A 129 -1.60 -0.65 11.25
N ALA A 130 -2.07 0.05 12.29
CA ALA A 130 -2.14 -0.51 13.64
C ALA A 130 -3.36 0.02 14.44
N ALA A 131 -3.16 0.98 15.34
CA ALA A 131 -4.16 1.38 16.35
C ALA A 131 -5.46 1.91 15.74
N LEU A 132 -5.39 2.81 14.78
CA LEU A 132 -6.58 3.39 14.14
C LEU A 132 -7.37 2.32 13.36
N ASN A 133 -6.68 1.46 12.64
CA ASN A 133 -7.35 0.42 11.84
C ASN A 133 -8.15 -0.56 12.70
N ALA A 134 -7.65 -0.91 13.88
CA ALA A 134 -8.40 -1.75 14.84
C ALA A 134 -9.70 -1.08 15.30
N ILE A 135 -9.67 0.25 15.55
CA ILE A 135 -10.86 1.02 15.92
C ILE A 135 -11.84 1.08 14.75
N GLN A 136 -11.37 1.37 13.54
CA GLN A 136 -12.22 1.43 12.34
C GLN A 136 -12.90 0.09 12.03
N ILE A 137 -12.20 -1.03 12.22
CA ILE A 137 -12.79 -2.37 12.10
C ILE A 137 -13.91 -2.56 13.13
N ALA A 138 -13.68 -2.15 14.38
CA ALA A 138 -14.71 -2.25 15.42
C ALA A 138 -15.94 -1.37 15.11
N GLU A 139 -15.74 -0.17 14.58
CA GLU A 139 -16.82 0.72 14.12
C GLU A 139 -17.66 0.09 13.01
N GLU A 140 -17.04 -0.57 12.05
CA GLU A 140 -17.76 -1.28 10.97
C GLU A 140 -18.54 -2.49 11.52
N LEU A 141 -17.98 -3.23 12.45
CA LEU A 141 -18.68 -4.34 13.11
C LEU A 141 -19.93 -3.88 13.85
N ILE A 142 -19.85 -2.76 14.56
CA ILE A 142 -21.01 -2.16 15.27
C ILE A 142 -22.10 -1.74 14.30
N LYS A 143 -21.76 -1.20 13.13
CA LYS A 143 -22.74 -0.73 12.14
C LYS A 143 -23.51 -1.87 11.44
N GLY A 144 -22.89 -3.02 11.26
CA GLY A 144 -23.43 -4.09 10.41
C GLY A 144 -23.66 -5.45 11.07
N TYR A 145 -23.13 -5.69 12.28
CA TYR A 145 -23.12 -7.01 12.90
C TYR A 145 -23.52 -7.04 14.37
N ILE A 146 -23.72 -5.93 15.01
CA ILE A 146 -24.22 -5.73 16.38
C ILE A 146 -25.31 -4.63 16.31
#